data_30d5131c6bfbe279c370b1eca774af6c
#
_entry.id   30d5131c6bfbe279c370b1eca774af6c
#
_cell.length_a   1.000
_cell.length_b   1.000
_cell.length_c   1.000
_cell.angle_alpha   90.00
_cell.angle_beta   90.00
_cell.angle_gamma   90.00
#
_symmetry.space_group_name_H-M   'P 1'
#
loop_
_entity.id
_entity.type
_entity.pdbx_description
1 polymer ?
#
loop_
_entity_poly.entity_id
_entity_poly.type
_entity_poly.pdbx_seq_one_letter_code
_entity_poly.pdbx_strand_id
1 'polypeptide(L)'
;MNQEPLLSLRNLSVEYPTRAGILQGVSNVDLDIHRGEVLGLVGESGCGKSTMGRAIMRLIQPPGTIAGGQIIFDGEDLMALDQETMRDLRGRRISLIFQDPMTSLNPVQRVVDHIAEAIWVHEGKSSKEATRARAAEMVDRLGITHERLDDFPHQLSGGMRQRVMIGLALALKADLIIADEPTTSLDVIVEAQ
;
A
#
# COMPACT_ATOMS: atom_id res chain seq x y z
N MET A 1 15.85 13.06 -22.67
CA MET A 1 15.51 13.94 -21.52
C MET A 1 15.47 13.02 -20.31
N ASN A 2 16.46 13.11 -19.40
CA ASN A 2 16.38 12.39 -18.14
C ASN A 2 15.24 13.03 -17.33
N GLN A 3 14.10 12.36 -17.27
CA GLN A 3 13.06 12.74 -16.33
C GLN A 3 13.54 12.34 -14.92
N GLU A 4 13.40 13.25 -13.96
CA GLU A 4 13.67 12.92 -12.56
C GLU A 4 12.79 11.75 -12.12
N PRO A 5 13.34 10.80 -11.36
CA PRO A 5 12.58 9.66 -10.89
C PRO A 5 11.48 10.11 -9.93
N LEU A 6 10.34 9.40 -9.94
CA LEU A 6 9.25 9.61 -8.99
C LEU A 6 9.67 9.19 -7.58
N LEU A 7 10.37 8.06 -7.47
CA LEU A 7 10.93 7.56 -6.21
C LEU A 7 12.42 7.28 -6.41
N SER A 8 13.23 7.73 -5.47
CA SER A 8 14.65 7.38 -5.38
C SER A 8 15.00 6.90 -3.99
N LEU A 9 15.58 5.72 -3.90
CA LEU A 9 16.23 5.23 -2.70
C LEU A 9 17.74 5.42 -2.85
N ARG A 10 18.41 5.89 -1.80
CA ARG A 10 19.86 6.09 -1.79
C ARG A 10 20.44 5.50 -0.51
N ASN A 11 21.25 4.45 -0.65
CA ASN A 11 21.89 3.71 0.45
C ASN A 11 20.90 3.29 1.55
N LEU A 12 19.65 2.98 1.19
CA LEU A 12 18.61 2.65 2.16
C LEU A 12 18.98 1.40 2.95
N SER A 13 18.97 1.52 4.28
CA SER A 13 19.26 0.41 5.20
C SER A 13 18.21 0.35 6.30
N VAL A 14 17.74 -0.87 6.59
CA VAL A 14 16.79 -1.17 7.67
C VAL A 14 17.34 -2.26 8.55
N GLU A 15 17.34 -2.03 9.85
CA GLU A 15 17.92 -2.91 10.86
C GLU A 15 16.89 -3.33 11.91
N TYR A 16 17.02 -4.57 12.36
CA TYR A 16 16.24 -5.14 13.45
C TYR A 16 17.17 -5.62 14.55
N PRO A 17 17.22 -4.95 15.71
CA PRO A 17 17.94 -5.46 16.87
C PRO A 17 17.34 -6.79 17.32
N THR A 18 18.20 -7.80 17.51
CA THR A 18 17.83 -9.11 18.01
C THR A 18 18.73 -9.51 19.17
N ARG A 19 18.38 -10.58 19.91
CA ARG A 19 19.25 -11.10 20.98
C ARG A 19 20.59 -11.61 20.47
N ALA A 20 20.67 -12.00 19.19
CA ALA A 20 21.89 -12.52 18.56
C ALA A 20 22.71 -11.42 17.85
N GLY A 21 22.24 -10.17 17.84
CA GLY A 21 22.87 -9.04 17.16
C GLY A 21 21.88 -8.31 16.25
N ILE A 22 22.40 -7.52 15.33
CA ILE A 22 21.62 -6.74 14.38
C ILE A 22 21.32 -7.60 13.14
N LEU A 23 20.03 -7.78 12.83
CA LEU A 23 19.58 -8.38 11.58
C LEU A 23 19.39 -7.28 10.54
N GLN A 24 20.10 -7.38 9.41
CA GLN A 24 19.93 -6.48 8.27
C GLN A 24 18.67 -6.88 7.48
N GLY A 25 17.60 -6.07 7.55
CA GLY A 25 16.39 -6.29 6.79
C GLY A 25 16.49 -5.77 5.35
N VAL A 26 17.20 -4.66 5.18
CA VAL A 26 17.59 -4.05 3.91
C VAL A 26 19.00 -3.46 4.10
N SER A 27 19.89 -3.62 3.12
CA SER A 27 21.28 -3.17 3.25
C SER A 27 21.72 -2.39 2.02
N ASN A 28 21.99 -1.10 2.20
CA ASN A 28 22.56 -0.18 1.19
C ASN A 28 21.89 -0.28 -0.20
N VAL A 29 20.56 -0.22 -0.24
CA VAL A 29 19.80 -0.32 -1.50
C VAL A 29 19.72 1.03 -2.17
N ASP A 30 20.12 1.06 -3.45
CA ASP A 30 19.87 2.15 -4.38
C ASP A 30 18.85 1.70 -5.43
N LEU A 31 17.82 2.54 -5.68
CA LEU A 31 16.73 2.22 -6.60
C LEU A 31 16.11 3.52 -7.12
N ASP A 32 15.80 3.56 -8.41
CA ASP A 32 15.01 4.61 -9.02
C ASP A 32 13.76 4.02 -9.68
N ILE A 33 12.62 4.70 -9.52
CA ILE A 33 11.36 4.39 -10.19
C ILE A 33 10.87 5.66 -10.87
N HIS A 34 10.60 5.58 -12.16
CA HIS A 34 10.10 6.71 -12.96
C HIS A 34 8.55 6.71 -13.03
N ARG A 35 7.98 7.85 -13.40
CA ARG A 35 6.53 7.95 -13.60
C ARG A 35 6.07 7.03 -14.73
N GLY A 36 5.00 6.25 -14.48
CA GLY A 36 4.46 5.28 -15.43
C GLY A 36 5.27 4.00 -15.56
N GLU A 37 6.34 3.84 -14.76
CA GLU A 37 7.13 2.61 -14.72
C GLU A 37 6.47 1.55 -13.84
N VAL A 38 6.57 0.28 -14.26
CA VAL A 38 6.22 -0.89 -13.45
C VAL A 38 7.51 -1.64 -13.15
N LEU A 39 7.92 -1.63 -11.87
CA LEU A 39 9.11 -2.30 -11.40
C LEU A 39 8.75 -3.58 -10.64
N GLY A 40 9.21 -4.72 -11.12
CA GLY A 40 9.09 -6.01 -10.42
C GLY A 40 10.27 -6.26 -9.50
N LEU A 41 10.00 -6.41 -8.19
CA LEU A 41 11.01 -6.78 -7.19
C LEU A 41 10.92 -8.27 -6.90
N VAL A 42 11.93 -9.03 -7.33
CA VAL A 42 11.99 -10.49 -7.20
C VAL A 42 13.08 -10.90 -6.23
N GLY A 43 12.84 -11.94 -5.46
CA GLY A 43 13.81 -12.49 -4.51
C GLY A 43 13.16 -13.54 -3.61
N GLU A 44 13.97 -14.28 -2.88
CA GLU A 44 13.53 -15.32 -1.95
C GLU A 44 12.65 -14.77 -0.81
N SER A 45 11.88 -15.65 -0.17
CA SER A 45 11.13 -15.27 1.02
C SER A 45 12.09 -14.80 2.12
N GLY A 46 11.77 -13.67 2.77
CA GLY A 46 12.60 -13.09 3.83
C GLY A 46 13.78 -12.24 3.35
N CYS A 47 14.01 -12.05 2.03
CA CYS A 47 15.12 -11.22 1.53
C CYS A 47 14.91 -9.69 1.69
N GLY A 48 13.83 -9.22 2.30
CA GLY A 48 13.61 -7.81 2.61
C GLY A 48 12.65 -7.04 1.70
N LYS A 49 11.97 -7.68 0.72
CA LYS A 49 11.02 -7.01 -0.20
C LYS A 49 9.93 -6.23 0.54
N SER A 50 9.21 -6.90 1.42
CA SER A 50 8.15 -6.27 2.24
C SER A 50 8.70 -5.23 3.21
N THR A 51 9.91 -5.45 3.72
CA THR A 51 10.62 -4.47 4.57
C THR A 51 10.92 -3.19 3.81
N MET A 52 11.39 -3.29 2.57
CA MET A 52 11.65 -2.13 1.72
C MET A 52 10.36 -1.36 1.42
N GLY A 53 9.27 -2.03 1.06
CA GLY A 53 7.96 -1.39 0.85
C GLY A 53 7.48 -0.64 2.10
N ARG A 54 7.62 -1.26 3.28
CA ARG A 54 7.28 -0.62 4.57
C ARG A 54 8.22 0.54 4.91
N ALA A 55 9.50 0.46 4.55
CA ALA A 55 10.45 1.54 4.77
C ALA A 55 10.09 2.78 3.95
N ILE A 56 9.73 2.61 2.65
CA ILE A 56 9.27 3.71 1.80
C ILE A 56 8.05 4.42 2.42
N MET A 57 7.13 3.65 3.00
CA MET A 57 5.95 4.17 3.70
C MET A 57 6.25 4.67 5.13
N ARG A 58 7.50 4.56 5.62
CA ARG A 58 7.86 4.81 7.03
C ARG A 58 6.96 4.06 8.02
N LEU A 59 6.69 2.77 7.72
CA LEU A 59 5.85 1.86 8.52
C LEU A 59 6.68 0.73 9.17
N ILE A 60 8.00 0.92 9.30
CA ILE A 60 8.83 -0.02 10.05
C ILE A 60 8.42 0.02 11.52
N GLN A 61 8.07 -1.15 12.04
CA GLN A 61 7.62 -1.30 13.43
C GLN A 61 8.82 -1.54 14.36
N PRO A 62 8.84 -0.96 15.57
CA PRO A 62 9.82 -1.34 16.59
C PRO A 62 9.85 -2.86 16.83
N PRO A 63 11.02 -3.46 17.07
CA PRO A 63 12.33 -2.82 17.28
C PRO A 63 13.07 -2.42 16.00
N GLY A 64 12.49 -2.62 14.81
CA GLY A 64 13.09 -2.24 13.53
C GLY A 64 13.23 -0.72 13.39
N THR A 65 14.28 -0.29 12.68
CA THR A 65 14.54 1.13 12.37
C THR A 65 15.10 1.28 10.97
N ILE A 66 14.83 2.41 10.34
CA ILE A 66 15.57 2.84 9.14
C ILE A 66 16.92 3.37 9.65
N ALA A 67 17.98 2.58 9.46
CA ALA A 67 19.30 2.84 10.02
C ALA A 67 20.10 3.86 9.22
N GLY A 68 19.75 4.08 7.94
CA GLY A 68 20.44 5.03 7.07
C GLY A 68 19.86 5.11 5.70
N GLY A 69 20.39 6.07 4.93
CA GLY A 69 19.97 6.34 3.55
C GLY A 69 18.89 7.40 3.46
N GLN A 70 18.43 7.63 2.23
CA GLN A 70 17.39 8.60 1.89
C GLN A 70 16.28 7.93 1.10
N ILE A 71 15.07 8.44 1.28
CA ILE A 71 13.88 8.06 0.51
C ILE A 71 13.32 9.34 -0.11
N ILE A 72 13.64 9.58 -1.37
CA ILE A 72 13.25 10.78 -2.08
C ILE A 72 12.03 10.46 -2.94
N PHE A 73 10.92 11.12 -2.71
CA PHE A 73 9.69 10.97 -3.46
C PHE A 73 9.29 12.32 -4.07
N ASP A 74 9.20 12.36 -5.41
CA ASP A 74 8.88 13.57 -6.18
C ASP A 74 9.78 14.77 -5.79
N GLY A 75 11.08 14.50 -5.57
CA GLY A 75 12.08 15.49 -5.18
C GLY A 75 12.17 15.80 -3.68
N GLU A 76 11.30 15.25 -2.84
CA GLU A 76 11.25 15.52 -1.40
C GLU A 76 11.74 14.32 -0.58
N ASP A 77 12.63 14.54 0.39
CA ASP A 77 13.10 13.48 1.29
C ASP A 77 12.03 13.14 2.33
N LEU A 78 11.45 11.96 2.19
CA LEU A 78 10.41 11.48 3.10
C LEU A 78 10.90 11.36 4.55
N MET A 79 12.21 11.19 4.77
CA MET A 79 12.78 11.08 6.13
C MET A 79 12.78 12.42 6.87
N ALA A 80 12.77 13.54 6.16
CA ALA A 80 12.72 14.90 6.73
C ALA A 80 11.31 15.35 7.10
N LEU A 81 10.26 14.66 6.60
CA LEU A 81 8.87 15.04 6.83
C LEU A 81 8.43 14.74 8.26
N ASP A 82 7.56 15.59 8.80
CA ASP A 82 6.85 15.30 10.03
C ASP A 82 5.79 14.19 9.85
N GLN A 83 5.21 13.74 10.96
CA GLN A 83 4.25 12.63 10.93
C GLN A 83 2.92 13.02 10.28
N GLU A 84 2.50 14.28 10.35
CA GLU A 84 1.25 14.76 9.78
C GLU A 84 1.35 14.81 8.25
N THR A 85 2.40 15.42 7.73
CA THR A 85 2.69 15.47 6.29
C THR A 85 2.84 14.05 5.71
N MET A 86 3.56 13.16 6.41
CA MET A 86 3.71 11.78 5.98
C MET A 86 2.37 11.01 6.00
N ARG A 87 1.48 11.30 6.95
CA ARG A 87 0.14 10.72 7.00
C ARG A 87 -0.70 11.15 5.80
N ASP A 88 -0.61 12.42 5.39
CA ASP A 88 -1.34 12.95 4.25
C ASP A 88 -0.83 12.39 2.91
N LEU A 89 0.46 12.09 2.81
CA LEU A 89 1.05 11.43 1.65
C LEU A 89 0.57 9.99 1.49
N ARG A 90 0.44 9.26 2.61
CA ARG A 90 -0.04 7.88 2.60
C ARG A 90 -1.49 7.83 2.12
N GLY A 91 -1.77 6.95 1.17
CA GLY A 91 -3.06 6.79 0.50
C GLY A 91 -3.27 7.79 -0.63
N ARG A 92 -2.95 9.08 -0.43
CA ARG A 92 -3.17 10.11 -1.44
C ARG A 92 -2.12 10.12 -2.55
N ARG A 93 -0.84 9.98 -2.20
CA ARG A 93 0.28 10.04 -3.15
C ARG A 93 1.05 8.72 -3.24
N ILE A 94 1.15 8.00 -2.12
CA ILE A 94 1.79 6.69 -2.05
C ILE A 94 0.81 5.72 -1.41
N SER A 95 0.48 4.64 -2.08
CA SER A 95 -0.42 3.59 -1.57
C SER A 95 0.31 2.27 -1.42
N LEU A 96 -0.09 1.45 -0.44
CA LEU A 96 0.48 0.14 -0.17
C LEU A 96 -0.63 -0.91 -0.13
N ILE A 97 -0.50 -1.93 -0.98
CA ILE A 97 -1.29 -3.16 -0.94
C ILE A 97 -0.53 -4.16 -0.08
N PHE A 98 -1.10 -4.54 1.06
CA PHE A 98 -0.50 -5.49 1.98
C PHE A 98 -0.67 -6.93 1.51
N GLN A 99 0.27 -7.79 1.87
CA GLN A 99 0.27 -9.22 1.55
C GLN A 99 -0.95 -9.98 2.10
N ASP A 100 -1.42 -9.64 3.32
CA ASP A 100 -2.50 -10.36 3.98
C ASP A 100 -3.80 -9.54 4.03
N PRO A 101 -4.81 -9.90 3.20
CA PRO A 101 -6.12 -9.26 3.22
C PRO A 101 -6.94 -9.54 4.48
N MET A 102 -6.60 -10.58 5.25
CA MET A 102 -7.34 -10.94 6.45
C MET A 102 -7.10 -9.98 7.60
N THR A 103 -5.88 -9.44 7.71
CA THR A 103 -5.47 -8.53 8.79
C THR A 103 -5.62 -7.05 8.42
N SER A 104 -5.83 -6.75 7.14
CA SER A 104 -5.85 -5.36 6.63
C SER A 104 -7.22 -4.71 6.68
N LEU A 105 -8.30 -5.49 6.63
CA LEU A 105 -9.67 -4.98 6.74
C LEU A 105 -10.18 -5.14 8.18
N ASN A 106 -10.80 -4.08 8.72
CA ASN A 106 -11.45 -4.14 10.02
C ASN A 106 -12.69 -5.08 9.95
N PRO A 107 -12.71 -6.22 10.68
CA PRO A 107 -13.75 -7.22 10.53
C PRO A 107 -15.16 -6.76 10.98
N VAL A 108 -15.24 -5.66 11.73
CA VAL A 108 -16.49 -5.09 12.24
C VAL A 108 -16.98 -3.88 11.45
N GLN A 109 -16.30 -3.52 10.36
CA GLN A 109 -16.72 -2.50 9.40
C GLN A 109 -17.22 -3.15 8.11
N ARG A 110 -18.24 -2.55 7.47
CA ARG A 110 -18.71 -2.99 6.16
C ARG A 110 -17.77 -2.55 5.03
N VAL A 111 -17.83 -3.20 3.89
CA VAL A 111 -17.02 -2.84 2.73
C VAL A 111 -17.23 -1.37 2.34
N VAL A 112 -18.47 -0.90 2.30
CA VAL A 112 -18.77 0.51 1.99
C VAL A 112 -18.15 1.48 2.99
N ASP A 113 -18.06 1.11 4.27
CA ASP A 113 -17.50 1.98 5.31
C ASP A 113 -15.98 2.12 5.17
N HIS A 114 -15.28 1.04 4.81
CA HIS A 114 -13.85 1.11 4.49
C HIS A 114 -13.56 2.06 3.33
N ILE A 115 -14.37 1.97 2.26
CA ILE A 115 -14.22 2.84 1.09
C ILE A 115 -14.55 4.29 1.45
N ALA A 116 -15.63 4.48 2.22
CA ALA A 116 -16.03 5.80 2.70
C ALA A 116 -14.94 6.45 3.54
N GLU A 117 -14.35 5.72 4.48
CA GLU A 117 -13.28 6.19 5.33
C GLU A 117 -12.06 6.63 4.50
N ALA A 118 -11.61 5.79 3.55
CA ALA A 118 -10.50 6.12 2.67
C ALA A 118 -10.75 7.41 1.88
N ILE A 119 -11.95 7.61 1.35
CA ILE A 119 -12.32 8.82 0.63
C ILE A 119 -12.37 10.02 1.58
N TRP A 120 -13.02 9.91 2.73
CA TRP A 120 -13.25 11.02 3.64
C TRP A 120 -11.99 11.53 4.33
N VAL A 121 -11.05 10.65 4.62
CA VAL A 121 -9.75 11.04 5.21
C VAL A 121 -8.98 11.97 4.28
N HIS A 122 -9.04 11.75 2.97
CA HIS A 122 -8.19 12.43 1.99
C HIS A 122 -8.90 13.50 1.16
N GLU A 123 -10.20 13.36 0.94
CA GLU A 123 -10.97 14.26 0.08
C GLU A 123 -12.05 15.05 0.86
N GLY A 124 -12.19 14.76 2.16
CA GLY A 124 -13.25 15.33 2.99
C GLY A 124 -14.58 14.58 2.87
N LYS A 125 -15.49 14.87 3.81
CA LYS A 125 -16.80 14.22 3.86
C LYS A 125 -17.67 14.66 2.69
N SER A 126 -18.18 13.71 1.93
CA SER A 126 -19.21 13.86 0.92
C SER A 126 -20.55 13.30 1.42
N SER A 127 -21.63 13.48 0.65
CA SER A 127 -22.91 12.89 1.01
C SER A 127 -22.81 11.36 1.04
N LYS A 128 -23.65 10.72 1.83
CA LYS A 128 -23.70 9.25 1.95
C LYS A 128 -24.01 8.60 0.59
N GLU A 129 -24.89 9.22 -0.17
CA GLU A 129 -25.30 8.76 -1.50
C GLU A 129 -24.15 8.85 -2.50
N ALA A 130 -23.42 9.97 -2.53
CA ALA A 130 -22.27 10.17 -3.41
C ALA A 130 -21.13 9.19 -3.08
N THR A 131 -20.84 9.00 -1.79
CA THR A 131 -19.85 8.02 -1.32
C THR A 131 -20.23 6.60 -1.73
N ARG A 132 -21.50 6.21 -1.53
CA ARG A 132 -21.99 4.88 -1.88
C ARG A 132 -21.94 4.64 -3.40
N ALA A 133 -22.33 5.63 -4.21
CA ALA A 133 -22.24 5.53 -5.67
C ALA A 133 -20.79 5.30 -6.13
N ARG A 134 -19.83 6.04 -5.56
CA ARG A 134 -18.41 5.89 -5.87
C ARG A 134 -17.87 4.52 -5.40
N ALA A 135 -18.32 4.05 -4.25
CA ALA A 135 -17.96 2.72 -3.75
C ALA A 135 -18.52 1.62 -4.66
N ALA A 136 -19.76 1.75 -5.14
CA ALA A 136 -20.37 0.81 -6.08
C ALA A 136 -19.58 0.73 -7.39
N GLU A 137 -19.27 1.88 -8.00
CA GLU A 137 -18.44 1.93 -9.21
C GLU A 137 -17.07 1.25 -9.02
N MET A 138 -16.46 1.45 -7.85
CA MET A 138 -15.16 0.86 -7.55
C MET A 138 -15.25 -0.66 -7.44
N VAL A 139 -16.19 -1.21 -6.68
CA VAL A 139 -16.31 -2.67 -6.51
C VAL A 139 -16.74 -3.36 -7.81
N ASP A 140 -17.60 -2.73 -8.61
CA ASP A 140 -18.00 -3.24 -9.91
C ASP A 140 -16.81 -3.38 -10.87
N ARG A 141 -15.90 -2.39 -10.90
CA ARG A 141 -14.64 -2.46 -11.67
C ARG A 141 -13.72 -3.61 -11.23
N LEU A 142 -13.84 -4.04 -9.97
CA LEU A 142 -13.08 -5.16 -9.41
C LEU A 142 -13.81 -6.51 -9.60
N GLY A 143 -14.93 -6.54 -10.34
CA GLY A 143 -15.74 -7.74 -10.53
C GLY A 143 -16.42 -8.21 -9.24
N ILE A 144 -16.74 -7.29 -8.32
CA ILE A 144 -17.50 -7.54 -7.11
C ILE A 144 -18.85 -6.81 -7.29
N THR A 145 -19.96 -7.53 -7.14
CA THR A 145 -21.28 -6.91 -7.26
C THR A 145 -21.50 -5.88 -6.14
N HIS A 146 -22.09 -4.73 -6.49
CA HIS A 146 -22.36 -3.65 -5.53
C HIS A 146 -23.30 -4.04 -4.37
N GLU A 147 -24.01 -5.15 -4.48
CA GLU A 147 -24.81 -5.74 -3.41
C GLU A 147 -23.94 -6.14 -2.20
N ARG A 148 -22.65 -6.45 -2.45
CA ARG A 148 -21.67 -6.82 -1.45
C ARG A 148 -21.12 -5.64 -0.63
N LEU A 149 -21.49 -4.40 -0.96
CA LEU A 149 -21.06 -3.21 -0.23
C LEU A 149 -21.48 -3.21 1.25
N ASP A 150 -22.62 -3.82 1.55
CA ASP A 150 -23.13 -3.90 2.92
C ASP A 150 -22.62 -5.13 3.69
N ASP A 151 -21.85 -6.00 3.03
CA ASP A 151 -21.24 -7.16 3.66
C ASP A 151 -20.03 -6.74 4.53
N PHE A 152 -19.76 -7.57 5.53
CA PHE A 152 -18.54 -7.48 6.33
C PHE A 152 -17.41 -8.31 5.67
N PRO A 153 -16.13 -8.02 5.95
CA PRO A 153 -15.01 -8.75 5.37
C PRO A 153 -15.09 -10.28 5.53
N HIS A 154 -15.62 -10.77 6.66
CA HIS A 154 -15.75 -12.21 6.91
C HIS A 154 -16.82 -12.90 6.02
N GLN A 155 -17.72 -12.15 5.39
CA GLN A 155 -18.75 -12.65 4.47
C GLN A 155 -18.24 -12.75 3.02
N LEU A 156 -17.05 -12.20 2.75
CA LEU A 156 -16.41 -12.22 1.44
C LEU A 156 -15.45 -13.42 1.32
N SER A 157 -15.27 -13.95 0.11
CA SER A 157 -14.18 -14.90 -0.17
C SER A 157 -12.81 -14.22 -0.03
N GLY A 158 -11.74 -15.02 0.07
CA GLY A 158 -10.36 -14.50 0.13
C GLY A 158 -10.04 -13.58 -1.05
N GLY A 159 -10.34 -14.03 -2.28
CA GLY A 159 -10.12 -13.25 -3.48
C GLY A 159 -10.97 -11.97 -3.54
N MET A 160 -12.21 -11.99 -3.02
CA MET A 160 -13.03 -10.76 -2.94
C MET A 160 -12.43 -9.75 -1.95
N ARG A 161 -11.98 -10.20 -0.78
CA ARG A 161 -11.29 -9.32 0.19
C ARG A 161 -10.06 -8.68 -0.41
N GLN A 162 -9.25 -9.48 -1.13
CA GLN A 162 -8.06 -8.97 -1.79
C GLN A 162 -8.41 -7.93 -2.87
N ARG A 163 -9.41 -8.18 -3.69
CA ARG A 163 -9.91 -7.21 -4.67
C ARG A 163 -10.41 -5.92 -3.99
N VAL A 164 -11.10 -6.01 -2.87
CA VAL A 164 -11.49 -4.81 -2.08
C VAL A 164 -10.26 -4.03 -1.62
N MET A 165 -9.22 -4.70 -1.12
CA MET A 165 -7.96 -4.03 -0.72
C MET A 165 -7.26 -3.35 -1.89
N ILE A 166 -7.20 -4.03 -3.05
CA ILE A 166 -6.66 -3.43 -4.28
C ILE A 166 -7.46 -2.18 -4.64
N GLY A 167 -8.79 -2.27 -4.58
CA GLY A 167 -9.67 -1.13 -4.82
C GLY A 167 -9.42 0.03 -3.88
N LEU A 168 -9.26 -0.22 -2.59
CA LEU A 168 -8.92 0.83 -1.61
C LEU A 168 -7.61 1.52 -1.96
N ALA A 169 -6.59 0.76 -2.35
CA ALA A 169 -5.30 1.31 -2.77
C ALA A 169 -5.40 2.17 -4.04
N LEU A 170 -6.32 1.83 -4.95
CA LEU A 170 -6.56 2.54 -6.21
C LEU A 170 -7.56 3.71 -6.08
N ALA A 171 -8.35 3.75 -5.00
CA ALA A 171 -9.47 4.69 -4.84
C ALA A 171 -9.05 6.17 -4.92
N LEU A 172 -7.85 6.48 -4.46
CA LEU A 172 -7.32 7.84 -4.36
C LEU A 172 -6.37 8.20 -5.52
N LYS A 173 -6.17 7.30 -6.49
CA LYS A 173 -5.28 7.51 -7.65
C LYS A 173 -3.87 7.95 -7.25
N ALA A 174 -3.26 7.27 -6.28
CA ALA A 174 -1.91 7.56 -5.83
C ALA A 174 -0.90 7.54 -6.99
N ASP A 175 0.13 8.39 -6.90
CA ASP A 175 1.19 8.47 -7.90
C ASP A 175 2.10 7.23 -7.90
N LEU A 176 2.28 6.61 -6.72
CA LEU A 176 3.05 5.38 -6.51
C LEU A 176 2.19 4.34 -5.79
N ILE A 177 2.14 3.14 -6.34
CA ILE A 177 1.50 1.99 -5.72
C ILE A 177 2.57 0.94 -5.44
N ILE A 178 2.71 0.55 -4.18
CA ILE A 178 3.58 -0.54 -3.74
C ILE A 178 2.67 -1.75 -3.51
N ALA A 179 2.92 -2.85 -4.20
CA ALA A 179 2.16 -4.08 -4.05
C ALA A 179 3.03 -5.19 -3.45
N ASP A 180 2.72 -5.62 -2.23
CA ASP A 180 3.43 -6.68 -1.52
C ASP A 180 2.68 -7.99 -1.70
N GLU A 181 3.14 -8.82 -2.64
CA GLU A 181 2.51 -10.09 -3.04
C GLU A 181 0.99 -10.00 -3.30
N PRO A 182 0.54 -9.12 -4.22
CA PRO A 182 -0.88 -8.77 -4.35
C PRO A 182 -1.77 -9.91 -4.87
N THR A 183 -1.21 -11.02 -5.33
CA THR A 183 -1.95 -12.11 -6.00
C THR A 183 -1.98 -13.41 -5.20
N THR A 184 -1.33 -13.48 -4.04
CA THR A 184 -1.20 -14.73 -3.25
C THR A 184 -2.52 -15.39 -2.83
N SER A 185 -3.62 -14.64 -2.78
CA SER A 185 -4.96 -15.15 -2.42
C SER A 185 -5.94 -15.16 -3.60
N LEU A 186 -5.48 -14.84 -4.82
CA LEU A 186 -6.31 -14.89 -6.03
C LEU A 186 -6.24 -16.28 -6.66
N ASP A 187 -7.40 -16.75 -7.16
CA ASP A 187 -7.42 -17.93 -8.03
C ASP A 187 -6.66 -17.61 -9.33
N VAL A 188 -5.96 -18.59 -9.88
CA VAL A 188 -5.13 -18.45 -11.10
C VAL A 188 -5.91 -17.82 -12.28
N ILE A 189 -7.23 -18.05 -12.36
CA ILE A 189 -8.09 -17.47 -13.40
C ILE A 189 -8.30 -15.95 -13.18
N VAL A 190 -8.30 -15.48 -11.95
CA VAL A 190 -8.51 -14.08 -11.59
C VAL A 190 -7.21 -13.28 -11.66
N GLU A 191 -6.07 -13.95 -11.51
CA GLU A 191 -4.74 -13.35 -11.63
C GLU A 191 -4.43 -12.89 -13.08
N ALA A 192 -5.10 -13.52 -14.08
CA ALA A 192 -4.90 -13.22 -15.50
C ALA A 192 -5.80 -12.09 -16.04
N GLN A 193 -6.67 -11.50 -15.25
CA GLN A 193 -7.54 -10.35 -15.59
C GLN A 193 -6.95 -9.04 -15.07
#